data_ca1db254361678ee445e22c7ec658627
#
_entry.id   ca1db254361678ee445e22c7ec658627
#
_cell.length_a   1.000
_cell.length_b   1.000
_cell.length_c   1.000
_cell.angle_alpha   90.00
_cell.angle_beta   90.00
_cell.angle_gamma   90.00
#
_symmetry.space_group_name_H-M   'P 1'
#
loop_
_entity.id
_entity.type
_entity.pdbx_description
1 polymer ?
#
loop_
_entity_poly.entity_id
_entity_poly.type
_entity_poly.pdbx_seq_one_letter_code
_entity_poly.pdbx_strand_id
1 'polypeptide(L)'
;MFSGKSEELIRRVKRALIGGQRVMVFKPHLDDRYHASDVVSHDGKRIEALSVADSAELRQNLPDPLPEVVAVDEAQFFDPGLVPLLLELAQKGVRVMVGGLDMDFRAEPFGIMPELLARAEYVEKLTAVCPVCGAPATRTQRLVNGQPARFDDPVILVGAQETYEPRCRKCHVVVREPALKEGALG
;
A
#
# COMPACT_ATOMS: atom_id res chain seq x y z
N MET A 1 5.64 3.02 -5.05
CA MET A 1 6.25 1.72 -5.37
C MET A 1 7.76 1.86 -5.41
N PHE A 2 8.53 0.76 -5.32
CA PHE A 2 10.01 0.72 -5.45
C PHE A 2 10.81 1.52 -4.41
N SER A 3 10.20 1.85 -3.26
CA SER A 3 10.82 2.63 -2.18
C SER A 3 11.41 1.78 -1.05
N GLY A 4 11.38 0.45 -1.16
CA GLY A 4 11.83 -0.46 -0.11
C GLY A 4 10.80 -0.72 1.01
N LYS A 5 9.53 -0.43 0.77
CA LYS A 5 8.46 -0.57 1.77
C LYS A 5 8.33 -2.01 2.28
N SER A 6 8.28 -2.99 1.38
CA SER A 6 8.16 -4.41 1.76
C SER A 6 9.43 -4.91 2.44
N GLU A 7 10.61 -4.48 2.00
CA GLU A 7 11.89 -4.77 2.65
C GLU A 7 11.92 -4.28 4.10
N GLU A 8 11.44 -3.05 4.33
CA GLU A 8 11.42 -2.46 5.67
C GLU A 8 10.42 -3.17 6.58
N LEU A 9 9.23 -3.50 6.09
CA LEU A 9 8.25 -4.29 6.82
C LEU A 9 8.82 -5.67 7.21
N ILE A 10 9.41 -6.37 6.24
CA ILE A 10 10.05 -7.67 6.46
C ILE A 10 11.17 -7.56 7.50
N ARG A 11 12.00 -6.52 7.42
CA ARG A 11 13.08 -6.29 8.37
C ARG A 11 12.56 -6.14 9.79
N ARG A 12 11.51 -5.35 9.98
CA ARG A 12 10.89 -5.13 11.30
C ARG A 12 10.23 -6.38 11.85
N VAL A 13 9.52 -7.13 11.02
CA VAL A 13 8.90 -8.40 11.40
C VAL A 13 9.97 -9.43 11.81
N LYS A 14 11.03 -9.57 11.03
CA LYS A 14 12.13 -10.50 11.36
C LYS A 14 12.79 -10.14 12.68
N ARG A 15 12.99 -8.84 12.97
CA ARG A 15 13.54 -8.42 14.28
C ARG A 15 12.63 -8.79 15.43
N ALA A 16 11.32 -8.65 15.27
CA ALA A 16 10.35 -9.05 16.29
C ALA A 16 10.39 -10.57 16.54
N LEU A 17 10.45 -11.36 15.46
CA LEU A 17 10.58 -12.83 15.55
C LEU A 17 11.88 -13.26 16.24
N ILE A 18 13.01 -12.64 15.89
CA ILE A 18 14.31 -12.90 16.57
C ILE A 18 14.23 -12.53 18.05
N GLY A 19 13.47 -11.50 18.40
CA GLY A 19 13.19 -11.09 19.77
C GLY A 19 12.22 -12.01 20.53
N GLY A 20 11.77 -13.11 19.90
CA GLY A 20 10.87 -14.10 20.52
C GLY A 20 9.41 -13.65 20.57
N GLN A 21 9.04 -12.59 19.87
CA GLN A 21 7.66 -12.12 19.82
C GLN A 21 6.81 -12.96 18.86
N ARG A 22 5.55 -13.19 19.21
CA ARG A 22 4.57 -13.78 18.31
C ARG A 22 4.09 -12.71 17.36
N VAL A 23 4.25 -12.95 16.05
CA VAL A 23 3.94 -12.00 15.00
C VAL A 23 2.93 -12.62 14.03
N MET A 24 1.89 -11.87 13.67
CA MET A 24 1.02 -12.20 12.55
C MET A 24 1.14 -11.12 11.49
N VAL A 25 1.20 -11.53 10.23
CA VAL A 25 1.29 -10.65 9.08
C VAL A 25 0.10 -10.90 8.18
N PHE A 26 -0.57 -9.83 7.78
CA PHE A 26 -1.75 -9.87 6.91
C PHE A 26 -1.52 -9.04 5.66
N LYS A 27 -2.16 -9.47 4.57
CA LYS A 27 -2.26 -8.71 3.34
C LYS A 27 -3.65 -8.88 2.72
N PRO A 28 -4.14 -7.92 1.92
CA PRO A 28 -5.43 -8.06 1.26
C PRO A 28 -5.37 -9.13 0.17
N HIS A 29 -6.47 -9.85 0.00
CA HIS A 29 -6.68 -10.75 -1.12
C HIS A 29 -7.13 -9.92 -2.34
N LEU A 30 -6.26 -9.73 -3.32
CA LEU A 30 -6.51 -8.84 -4.45
C LEU A 30 -6.92 -9.55 -5.74
N ASP A 31 -6.59 -10.83 -5.91
CA ASP A 31 -6.92 -11.59 -7.12
C ASP A 31 -6.64 -13.09 -6.93
N ASP A 32 -7.51 -13.94 -7.48
CA ASP A 32 -7.37 -15.41 -7.46
C ASP A 32 -6.12 -15.93 -8.21
N ARG A 33 -5.43 -15.05 -8.93
CA ARG A 33 -4.26 -15.41 -9.73
C ARG A 33 -2.95 -15.51 -8.95
N TYR A 34 -2.91 -15.00 -7.72
CA TYR A 34 -1.72 -15.03 -6.87
C TYR A 34 -2.05 -15.57 -5.48
N HIS A 35 -2.10 -16.88 -5.35
CA HIS A 35 -2.10 -17.59 -4.07
C HIS A 35 -0.75 -17.45 -3.33
N ALA A 36 -0.04 -16.35 -3.49
CA ALA A 36 1.15 -16.12 -2.72
C ALA A 36 0.76 -15.64 -1.31
N SER A 37 0.80 -16.56 -0.37
CA SER A 37 0.57 -16.29 1.06
C SER A 37 1.69 -15.49 1.72
N ASP A 38 2.66 -15.01 0.96
CA ASP A 38 3.85 -14.35 1.51
C ASP A 38 3.90 -12.86 1.13
N VAL A 39 4.46 -12.05 2.02
CA VAL A 39 4.98 -10.73 1.64
C VAL A 39 6.35 -10.94 1.02
N VAL A 40 6.50 -10.50 -0.21
CA VAL A 40 7.73 -10.65 -1.00
C VAL A 40 8.29 -9.27 -1.34
N SER A 41 9.55 -9.05 -1.04
CA SER A 41 10.28 -7.85 -1.45
C SER A 41 10.83 -7.99 -2.88
N HIS A 42 11.23 -6.87 -3.50
CA HIS A 42 11.82 -6.87 -4.84
C HIS A 42 13.12 -7.68 -4.94
N ASP A 43 13.87 -7.80 -3.85
CA ASP A 43 15.08 -8.63 -3.77
C ASP A 43 14.81 -10.10 -3.37
N GLY A 44 13.53 -10.52 -3.38
CA GLY A 44 13.11 -11.90 -3.17
C GLY A 44 13.04 -12.36 -1.72
N LYS A 45 13.23 -11.48 -0.74
CA LYS A 45 13.01 -11.80 0.67
C LYS A 45 11.52 -12.03 0.93
N ARG A 46 11.22 -13.03 1.78
CA ARG A 46 9.85 -13.43 2.08
C ARG A 46 9.60 -13.53 3.56
N ILE A 47 8.37 -13.24 3.97
CA ILE A 47 7.78 -13.61 5.25
C ILE A 47 6.39 -14.18 5.00
N GLU A 48 6.02 -15.17 5.79
CA GLU A 48 4.67 -15.73 5.73
C GLU A 48 3.64 -14.67 6.10
N ALA A 49 2.59 -14.55 5.30
CA ALA A 49 1.49 -13.64 5.52
C ALA A 49 0.16 -14.32 5.22
N LEU A 50 -0.87 -13.98 5.98
CA LEU A 50 -2.21 -14.46 5.75
C LEU A 50 -2.94 -13.50 4.80
N SER A 51 -3.42 -14.03 3.69
CA SER A 51 -4.25 -13.27 2.75
C SER A 51 -5.69 -13.29 3.22
N VAL A 52 -6.29 -12.12 3.38
CA VAL A 52 -7.66 -11.94 3.88
C VAL A 52 -8.46 -11.03 2.96
N ALA A 53 -9.76 -11.27 2.86
CA ALA A 53 -10.64 -10.50 1.98
C ALA A 53 -10.87 -9.07 2.53
N ASP A 54 -11.00 -8.94 3.84
CA ASP A 54 -11.33 -7.68 4.50
C ASP A 54 -10.90 -7.65 5.97
N SER A 55 -11.21 -6.54 6.65
CA SER A 55 -10.92 -6.35 8.07
C SER A 55 -11.70 -7.31 8.98
N ALA A 56 -12.90 -7.75 8.58
CA ALA A 56 -13.71 -8.69 9.35
C ALA A 56 -13.03 -10.08 9.34
N GLU A 57 -12.55 -10.54 8.20
CA GLU A 57 -11.80 -11.79 8.09
C GLU A 57 -10.46 -11.70 8.83
N LEU A 58 -9.78 -10.56 8.78
CA LEU A 58 -8.57 -10.34 9.59
C LEU A 58 -8.88 -10.54 11.08
N ARG A 59 -9.95 -9.92 11.57
CA ARG A 59 -10.38 -10.07 12.97
C ARG A 59 -10.65 -11.53 13.34
N GLN A 60 -11.32 -12.29 12.48
CA GLN A 60 -11.63 -13.70 12.71
C GLN A 60 -10.38 -14.58 12.80
N ASN A 61 -9.30 -14.18 12.14
CA ASN A 61 -8.03 -14.92 12.15
C ASN A 61 -7.10 -14.52 13.30
N LEU A 62 -7.46 -13.56 14.12
CA LEU A 62 -6.68 -13.21 15.31
C LEU A 62 -6.87 -14.27 16.40
N PRO A 63 -5.79 -14.82 16.97
CA PRO A 63 -5.88 -15.80 18.03
C PRO A 63 -6.21 -15.15 19.39
N ASP A 64 -6.61 -16.00 20.33
CA ASP A 64 -6.67 -15.66 21.74
C ASP A 64 -5.72 -16.61 22.52
N PRO A 65 -4.69 -16.09 23.19
CA PRO A 65 -4.33 -14.67 23.37
C PRO A 65 -3.80 -14.02 22.09
N LEU A 66 -3.97 -12.69 21.98
CA LEU A 66 -3.49 -11.88 20.85
C LEU A 66 -1.96 -12.01 20.69
N PRO A 67 -1.43 -11.90 19.45
CA PRO A 67 0.01 -11.80 19.23
C PRO A 67 0.56 -10.49 19.77
N GLU A 68 1.86 -10.43 20.03
CA GLU A 68 2.52 -9.18 20.44
C GLU A 68 2.65 -8.18 19.31
N VAL A 69 2.67 -8.67 18.05
CA VAL A 69 2.84 -7.85 16.85
C VAL A 69 1.86 -8.27 15.78
N VAL A 70 1.18 -7.32 15.19
CA VAL A 70 0.37 -7.47 13.99
C VAL A 70 0.91 -6.54 12.91
N ALA A 71 1.26 -7.09 11.77
CA ALA A 71 1.72 -6.35 10.60
C ALA A 71 0.71 -6.48 9.46
N VAL A 72 0.43 -5.39 8.76
CA VAL A 72 -0.46 -5.36 7.60
C VAL A 72 0.29 -4.74 6.43
N ASP A 73 0.39 -5.44 5.32
CA ASP A 73 0.92 -4.88 4.08
C ASP A 73 -0.21 -4.52 3.11
N GLU A 74 0.08 -3.65 2.16
CA GLU A 74 -0.88 -3.18 1.13
C GLU A 74 -2.18 -2.63 1.74
N ALA A 75 -2.09 -1.88 2.84
CA ALA A 75 -3.23 -1.42 3.63
C ALA A 75 -4.19 -0.52 2.84
N GLN A 76 -3.74 0.15 1.78
CA GLN A 76 -4.58 1.00 0.93
C GLN A 76 -5.74 0.25 0.25
N PHE A 77 -5.67 -1.07 0.18
CA PHE A 77 -6.70 -1.90 -0.41
C PHE A 77 -7.71 -2.47 0.58
N PHE A 78 -7.51 -2.21 1.87
CA PHE A 78 -8.48 -2.64 2.88
C PHE A 78 -9.70 -1.72 2.96
N ASP A 79 -10.79 -2.28 3.46
CA ASP A 79 -12.00 -1.55 3.82
C ASP A 79 -11.78 -0.60 5.02
N PRO A 80 -12.67 0.41 5.22
CA PRO A 80 -12.55 1.35 6.33
C PRO A 80 -12.58 0.71 7.73
N GLY A 81 -13.13 -0.49 7.87
CA GLY A 81 -13.18 -1.25 9.12
C GLY A 81 -11.80 -1.64 9.67
N LEU A 82 -10.76 -1.61 8.84
CA LEU A 82 -9.40 -1.88 9.30
C LEU A 82 -8.91 -0.84 10.31
N VAL A 83 -9.25 0.42 10.13
CA VAL A 83 -8.76 1.50 11.00
C VAL A 83 -9.18 1.29 12.46
N PRO A 84 -10.47 1.15 12.80
CA PRO A 84 -10.87 0.92 14.18
C PRO A 84 -10.34 -0.41 14.75
N LEU A 85 -10.19 -1.45 13.92
CA LEU A 85 -9.61 -2.70 14.34
C LEU A 85 -8.15 -2.54 14.79
N LEU A 86 -7.34 -1.85 14.00
CA LEU A 86 -5.93 -1.63 14.33
C LEU A 86 -5.77 -0.75 15.58
N LEU A 87 -6.64 0.25 15.75
CA LEU A 87 -6.66 1.07 16.96
C LEU A 87 -7.02 0.25 18.19
N GLU A 88 -8.00 -0.64 18.10
CA GLU A 88 -8.37 -1.57 19.19
C GLU A 88 -7.18 -2.45 19.58
N LEU A 89 -6.47 -3.02 18.60
CA LEU A 89 -5.29 -3.84 18.85
C LEU A 89 -4.19 -3.05 19.56
N ALA A 90 -3.91 -1.83 19.10
CA ALA A 90 -2.93 -0.96 19.72
C ALA A 90 -3.31 -0.61 21.18
N GLN A 91 -4.59 -0.33 21.45
CA GLN A 91 -5.09 -0.08 22.81
C GLN A 91 -4.93 -1.30 23.74
N LYS A 92 -4.97 -2.51 23.18
CA LYS A 92 -4.72 -3.76 23.91
C LYS A 92 -3.22 -4.09 24.06
N GLY A 93 -2.34 -3.20 23.64
CA GLY A 93 -0.89 -3.35 23.78
C GLY A 93 -0.22 -4.12 22.64
N VAL A 94 -0.95 -4.44 21.56
CA VAL A 94 -0.36 -5.05 20.38
C VAL A 94 0.43 -3.98 19.60
N ARG A 95 1.67 -4.29 19.23
CA ARG A 95 2.43 -3.46 18.31
C ARG A 95 1.88 -3.63 16.91
N VAL A 96 1.33 -2.56 16.33
CA VAL A 96 0.76 -2.57 14.99
C VAL A 96 1.74 -1.92 14.02
N MET A 97 2.07 -2.62 12.95
CA MET A 97 2.89 -2.14 11.83
C MET A 97 2.08 -2.17 10.55
N VAL A 98 2.06 -1.06 9.82
CA VAL A 98 1.27 -0.94 8.58
C VAL A 98 2.16 -0.45 7.45
N GLY A 99 2.15 -1.17 6.35
CA GLY A 99 2.75 -0.75 5.09
C GLY A 99 1.67 -0.45 4.05
N GLY A 100 1.88 0.58 3.24
CA GLY A 100 0.93 0.92 2.18
C GLY A 100 1.41 2.10 1.34
N LEU A 101 0.74 2.30 0.21
CA LEU A 101 0.92 3.48 -0.62
C LEU A 101 0.06 4.63 -0.09
N ASP A 102 0.67 5.77 0.17
CA ASP A 102 -0.04 6.96 0.65
C ASP A 102 -0.86 7.64 -0.45
N MET A 103 -0.41 7.53 -1.71
CA MET A 103 -1.07 8.08 -2.88
C MET A 103 -1.23 7.04 -3.99
N ASP A 104 -2.30 7.16 -4.76
CA ASP A 104 -2.51 6.37 -5.98
C ASP A 104 -1.72 6.94 -7.19
N PHE A 105 -1.88 6.34 -8.37
CA PHE A 105 -1.18 6.77 -9.58
C PHE A 105 -1.50 8.21 -10.01
N ARG A 106 -2.62 8.77 -9.55
CA ARG A 106 -3.04 10.15 -9.81
C ARG A 106 -2.39 11.16 -8.87
N ALA A 107 -1.59 10.68 -7.91
CA ALA A 107 -1.09 11.43 -6.76
C ALA A 107 -2.21 11.95 -5.84
N GLU A 108 -3.35 11.25 -5.82
CA GLU A 108 -4.44 11.48 -4.87
C GLU A 108 -4.28 10.55 -3.66
N PRO A 109 -4.80 10.93 -2.48
CA PRO A 109 -4.76 10.08 -1.29
C PRO A 109 -5.36 8.70 -1.56
N PHE A 110 -4.71 7.65 -1.09
CA PHE A 110 -5.12 6.28 -1.40
C PHE A 110 -5.94 5.65 -0.27
N GLY A 111 -7.22 5.40 -0.52
CA GLY A 111 -8.10 4.65 0.38
C GLY A 111 -8.07 5.14 1.82
N ILE A 112 -7.82 4.23 2.75
CA ILE A 112 -7.76 4.50 4.20
C ILE A 112 -6.42 5.07 4.68
N MET A 113 -5.43 5.20 3.80
CA MET A 113 -4.08 5.61 4.18
C MET A 113 -4.02 6.98 4.86
N PRO A 114 -4.77 8.03 4.43
CA PRO A 114 -4.76 9.31 5.14
C PRO A 114 -5.15 9.18 6.62
N GLU A 115 -6.13 8.37 6.93
CA GLU A 115 -6.59 8.17 8.30
C GLU A 115 -5.56 7.37 9.12
N LEU A 116 -4.97 6.33 8.55
CA LEU A 116 -3.89 5.57 9.18
C LEU A 116 -2.67 6.44 9.46
N LEU A 117 -2.26 7.26 8.51
CA LEU A 117 -1.14 8.20 8.67
C LEU A 117 -1.40 9.23 9.77
N ALA A 118 -2.64 9.73 9.89
CA ALA A 118 -3.01 10.69 10.91
C ALA A 118 -3.03 10.09 12.32
N ARG A 119 -3.33 8.80 12.45
CA ARG A 119 -3.49 8.10 13.74
C ARG A 119 -2.24 7.38 14.22
N ALA A 120 -1.26 7.16 13.35
CA ALA A 120 0.00 6.50 13.69
C ALA A 120 0.87 7.41 14.57
N GLU A 121 1.47 6.85 15.62
CA GLU A 121 2.47 7.55 16.44
C GLU A 121 3.79 7.73 15.68
N TYR A 122 4.13 6.79 14.79
CA TYR A 122 5.35 6.81 14.00
C TYR A 122 5.01 6.64 12.53
N VAL A 123 5.45 7.57 11.72
CA VAL A 123 5.26 7.55 10.27
C VAL A 123 6.61 7.71 9.59
N GLU A 124 6.94 6.78 8.71
CA GLU A 124 8.10 6.87 7.85
C GLU A 124 7.66 6.87 6.39
N LYS A 125 7.93 7.96 5.68
CA LYS A 125 7.70 8.06 4.24
C LYS A 125 8.96 7.70 3.49
N LEU A 126 8.93 6.51 2.89
CA LEU A 126 10.04 6.02 2.07
C LEU A 126 9.97 6.63 0.67
N THR A 127 11.13 6.93 0.12
CA THR A 127 11.26 7.45 -1.24
C THR A 127 12.04 6.48 -2.12
N ALA A 128 11.67 6.45 -3.39
CA ALA A 128 12.45 5.77 -4.43
C ALA A 128 13.33 6.78 -5.19
N VAL A 129 13.95 6.34 -6.26
CA VAL A 129 14.71 7.21 -7.17
C VAL A 129 13.93 7.36 -8.46
N CYS A 130 13.74 8.59 -8.92
CA CYS A 130 13.08 8.88 -10.19
C CYS A 130 13.99 8.45 -11.35
N PRO A 131 13.55 7.51 -12.21
CA PRO A 131 14.38 7.02 -13.31
C PRO A 131 14.61 8.06 -14.40
N VAL A 132 13.82 9.14 -14.40
CA VAL A 132 13.95 10.21 -15.41
C VAL A 132 15.00 11.24 -15.04
N CYS A 133 15.08 11.64 -13.77
CA CYS A 133 15.96 12.75 -13.37
C CYS A 133 16.84 12.45 -12.14
N GLY A 134 16.75 11.27 -11.54
CA GLY A 134 17.54 10.89 -10.36
C GLY A 134 17.10 11.53 -9.04
N ALA A 135 16.08 12.37 -9.02
CA ALA A 135 15.57 12.99 -7.80
C ALA A 135 14.81 11.99 -6.92
N PRO A 136 14.64 12.25 -5.61
CA PRO A 136 13.77 11.47 -4.75
C PRO A 136 12.34 11.37 -5.33
N ALA A 137 11.84 10.14 -5.46
CA ALA A 137 10.54 9.84 -6.05
C ALA A 137 9.53 9.48 -4.96
N THR A 138 8.44 10.24 -4.91
CA THR A 138 7.35 10.06 -3.93
C THR A 138 6.04 9.66 -4.61
N ARG A 139 6.01 9.53 -5.93
CA ARG A 139 4.82 9.25 -6.73
C ARG A 139 4.97 7.97 -7.51
N THR A 140 3.83 7.37 -7.81
CA THR A 140 3.74 6.20 -8.68
C THR A 140 3.24 6.63 -10.04
N GLN A 141 4.06 6.45 -11.07
CA GLN A 141 3.67 6.63 -12.46
C GLN A 141 3.05 5.34 -12.96
N ARG A 142 1.82 5.41 -13.47
CA ARG A 142 1.22 4.32 -14.24
C ARG A 142 1.39 4.60 -15.72
N LEU A 143 1.85 3.58 -16.44
CA LEU A 143 1.90 3.56 -17.90
C LEU A 143 0.98 2.44 -18.40
N VAL A 144 0.10 2.77 -19.33
CA VAL A 144 -0.76 1.82 -20.01
C VAL A 144 -0.32 1.77 -21.48
N ASN A 145 0.13 0.60 -21.93
CA ASN A 145 0.76 0.45 -23.26
C ASN A 145 1.89 1.47 -23.50
N GLY A 146 2.69 1.75 -22.50
CA GLY A 146 3.83 2.67 -22.55
C GLY A 146 3.45 4.17 -22.49
N GLN A 147 2.18 4.51 -22.38
CA GLN A 147 1.70 5.89 -22.28
C GLN A 147 1.22 6.22 -20.88
N PRO A 148 1.37 7.47 -20.41
CA PRO A 148 0.83 7.89 -19.13
C PRO A 148 -0.67 7.61 -19.02
N ALA A 149 -1.09 7.04 -17.91
CA ALA A 149 -2.49 6.76 -17.62
C ALA A 149 -3.34 8.05 -17.56
N ARG A 150 -4.61 7.91 -17.84
CA ARG A 150 -5.59 8.99 -17.72
C ARG A 150 -6.04 9.13 -16.27
N PHE A 151 -6.39 10.33 -15.86
CA PHE A 151 -6.86 10.61 -14.51
C PHE A 151 -8.14 9.84 -14.16
N ASP A 152 -9.00 9.62 -15.12
CA ASP A 152 -10.28 8.91 -15.01
C ASP A 152 -10.15 7.38 -15.15
N ASP A 153 -8.95 6.85 -15.41
CA ASP A 153 -8.71 5.42 -15.40
C ASP A 153 -8.98 4.84 -14.00
N PRO A 154 -9.53 3.63 -13.90
CA PRO A 154 -9.77 3.00 -12.60
C PRO A 154 -8.47 2.84 -11.82
N VAL A 155 -8.53 3.03 -10.50
CA VAL A 155 -7.36 2.90 -9.61
C VAL A 155 -6.82 1.48 -9.63
N ILE A 156 -7.70 0.48 -9.70
CA ILE A 156 -7.35 -0.93 -9.91
C ILE A 156 -7.74 -1.28 -11.34
N LEU A 157 -6.74 -1.64 -12.16
CA LEU A 157 -6.96 -2.03 -13.56
C LEU A 157 -6.72 -3.53 -13.70
N VAL A 158 -7.68 -4.25 -14.26
CA VAL A 158 -7.59 -5.70 -14.51
C VAL A 158 -7.51 -5.92 -16.03
N GLY A 159 -6.48 -6.65 -16.49
CA GLY A 159 -6.38 -7.15 -17.86
C GLY A 159 -5.70 -6.24 -18.88
N ALA A 160 -5.22 -5.06 -18.49
CA ALA A 160 -4.41 -4.22 -19.37
C ALA A 160 -2.91 -4.46 -19.16
N GLN A 161 -2.11 -4.21 -20.20
CA GLN A 161 -0.65 -4.16 -20.06
C GLN A 161 -0.28 -2.84 -19.37
N GLU A 162 -0.28 -2.88 -18.04
CA GLU A 162 0.13 -1.76 -17.22
C GLU A 162 1.52 -2.00 -16.62
N THR A 163 2.28 -0.93 -16.52
CA THR A 163 3.54 -0.88 -15.80
C THR A 163 3.55 0.29 -14.83
N TYR A 164 4.32 0.13 -13.77
CA TYR A 164 4.47 1.15 -12.75
C TYR A 164 5.93 1.49 -12.58
N GLU A 165 6.21 2.77 -12.37
CA GLU A 165 7.55 3.22 -12.02
C GLU A 165 7.50 4.38 -11.02
N PRO A 166 8.56 4.56 -10.21
CA PRO A 166 8.62 5.69 -9.29
C PRO A 166 8.92 6.97 -10.07
N ARG A 167 8.28 8.07 -9.70
CA ARG A 167 8.53 9.41 -10.27
C ARG A 167 8.58 10.48 -9.18
N CYS A 168 9.41 11.48 -9.38
CA CYS A 168 9.34 12.70 -8.59
C CYS A 168 8.14 13.56 -9.02
N ARG A 169 7.81 14.57 -8.22
CA ARG A 169 6.70 15.49 -8.51
C ARG A 169 6.81 16.12 -9.90
N LYS A 170 8.01 16.47 -10.33
CA LYS A 170 8.25 17.14 -11.62
C LYS A 170 8.07 16.21 -12.83
N CYS A 171 8.45 14.93 -12.68
CA CYS A 171 8.43 13.96 -13.78
C CYS A 171 7.16 13.11 -13.83
N HIS A 172 6.29 13.21 -12.82
CA HIS A 172 5.02 12.49 -12.76
C HIS A 172 4.00 13.13 -13.70
N VAL A 173 3.38 12.31 -14.57
CA VAL A 173 2.41 12.74 -15.57
C VAL A 173 1.13 11.94 -15.47
N VAL A 174 0.00 12.64 -15.38
CA VAL A 174 -1.36 12.07 -15.49
C VAL A 174 -2.11 12.85 -16.54
N VAL A 175 -2.66 12.14 -17.52
CA VAL A 175 -3.42 12.78 -18.60
C VAL A 175 -4.79 13.18 -18.08
N ARG A 176 -5.11 14.48 -18.16
CA ARG A 176 -6.44 15.02 -17.90
C ARG A 176 -7.04 15.47 -19.22
N GLU A 177 -8.31 15.15 -19.49
CA GLU A 177 -9.00 15.78 -20.61
C GLU A 177 -9.06 17.27 -20.38
N PRO A 178 -8.82 18.10 -21.44
CA PRO A 178 -9.12 19.52 -21.35
C PRO A 178 -10.62 19.64 -21.03
N ALA A 179 -10.97 20.42 -20.02
CA ALA A 179 -12.36 20.75 -19.76
C ALA A 179 -12.98 21.22 -21.08
N LEU A 180 -14.04 20.56 -21.52
CA LEU A 180 -14.82 21.04 -22.66
C LEU A 180 -15.20 22.48 -22.31
N LYS A 181 -14.69 23.44 -23.07
CA LYS A 181 -15.21 24.82 -23.00
C LYS A 181 -16.68 24.69 -23.33
N GLU A 182 -17.55 24.85 -22.35
CA GLU A 182 -18.97 25.03 -22.59
C GLU A 182 -19.05 26.12 -23.65
N GLY A 183 -19.56 25.73 -24.81
CA GLY A 183 -19.62 26.63 -25.96
C GLY A 183 -20.39 27.86 -25.55
N ALA A 184 -19.79 29.00 -25.78
CA ALA A 184 -20.51 30.26 -25.87
C ALA A 184 -21.59 30.09 -26.92
N LEU A 185 -22.83 29.86 -26.47
CA LEU A 185 -24.00 30.11 -27.27
C LEU A 185 -24.12 31.63 -27.33
N GLY A 186 -23.64 32.16 -28.45
CA GLY A 186 -23.95 33.52 -28.88
C GLY A 186 -25.37 33.61 -29.42
#